data_9e7a596f2dfca56b44515df398975050
#
_entry.id   9e7a596f2dfca56b44515df398975050
#
_cell.length_a   1.000
_cell.length_b   1.000
_cell.length_c   1.000
_cell.angle_alpha   90.00
_cell.angle_beta   90.00
_cell.angle_gamma   90.00
#
_symmetry.space_group_name_H-M   'P 1'
#
loop_
_entity.id
_entity.type
_entity.pdbx_description
1 polymer ?
#
loop_
_entity_poly.entity_id
_entity_poly.type
_entity_poly.pdbx_seq_one_letter_code
_entity_poly.pdbx_strand_id
1 'polypeptide(L)'
;ILYRLVGSEMCIRDSFSRHLLKRLEIKGVNFAEVTLHVGLGTFRPVEVEDLSKHKMESEQISISEIACDTVNKALKEHRKICSVGTTSLRAIESSVSTHGTLNPYEGWTNKFIFPPYDFRIPNCMITNFHTPKSTLMMHTAAFCGFELLKKAYEEAIKEKYKFLTYGDAMLIL
;
A
#
# COMPACT_ATOMS: atom_id res chain seq x y z
N ILE A 1 2.88 10.11 -3.76
CA ILE A 1 3.60 9.52 -2.62
C ILE A 1 2.89 9.94 -1.35
N LEU A 2 2.54 9.01 -0.55
CA LEU A 2 1.67 9.16 0.59
C LEU A 2 2.41 9.38 1.89
N TYR A 3 1.97 10.32 2.65
CA TYR A 3 2.58 10.69 3.90
C TYR A 3 1.57 10.80 5.03
N ARG A 4 1.77 10.06 6.04
CA ARG A 4 1.25 10.04 7.40
C ARG A 4 0.34 8.86 7.71
N LEU A 5 0.94 7.85 8.32
CA LEU A 5 0.26 6.94 9.21
C LEU A 5 0.52 7.42 10.64
N VAL A 6 -0.53 7.86 11.32
CA VAL A 6 -0.45 8.12 12.75
C VAL A 6 -0.74 6.79 13.43
N GLY A 7 0.26 6.22 14.10
CA GLY A 7 0.01 5.21 15.11
C GLY A 7 0.45 3.79 14.85
N SER A 8 1.16 3.45 13.77
CA SER A 8 1.81 2.15 13.72
C SER A 8 3.32 2.31 13.60
N GLU A 9 4.01 1.74 14.52
CA GLU A 9 5.48 1.72 14.59
C GLU A 9 6.11 0.85 13.48
N MET A 10 5.32 0.42 12.50
CA MET A 10 5.68 -0.63 11.57
C MET A 10 5.50 -0.19 10.13
N CYS A 11 6.18 0.86 9.69
CA CYS A 11 5.97 1.39 8.36
C CYS A 11 7.23 1.63 7.57
N ILE A 12 7.11 1.30 6.27
CA ILE A 12 7.97 1.84 5.20
C ILE A 12 8.17 3.37 5.32
N ARG A 13 7.27 4.07 6.01
CA ARG A 13 7.36 5.50 6.33
C ARG A 13 8.70 5.89 6.94
N ASP A 14 9.25 5.09 7.85
CA ASP A 14 10.51 5.40 8.53
C ASP A 14 11.72 5.36 7.59
N SER A 15 11.57 4.65 6.46
CA SER A 15 12.54 4.65 5.37
C SER A 15 12.51 5.95 4.53
N PHE A 16 11.42 6.73 4.63
CA PHE A 16 11.29 8.04 3.96
C PHE A 16 11.80 9.17 4.85
N SER A 17 13.12 9.33 4.92
CA SER A 17 13.72 10.42 5.67
C SER A 17 13.30 11.80 5.11
N ARG A 18 13.36 12.85 5.96
CA ARG A 18 13.10 14.23 5.53
C ARG A 18 13.98 14.66 4.35
N HIS A 19 15.21 14.18 4.32
CA HIS A 19 16.16 14.44 3.23
C HIS A 19 15.69 13.79 1.92
N LEU A 20 15.23 12.53 1.96
CA LEU A 20 14.68 11.85 0.78
C LEU A 20 13.43 12.56 0.25
N LEU A 21 12.51 12.92 1.14
CA LEU A 21 11.29 13.64 0.76
C LEU A 21 11.62 14.96 0.07
N LYS A 22 12.55 15.74 0.64
CA LYS A 22 12.97 17.00 0.03
C LYS A 22 13.61 16.82 -1.36
N ARG A 23 14.41 15.78 -1.53
CA ARG A 23 14.98 15.44 -2.85
C ARG A 23 13.90 15.06 -3.87
N LEU A 24 12.88 14.34 -3.45
CA LEU A 24 11.76 13.97 -4.32
C LEU A 24 10.92 15.21 -4.72
N GLU A 25 10.66 16.13 -3.79
CA GLU A 25 10.00 17.41 -4.08
C GLU A 25 10.78 18.21 -5.13
N ILE A 26 12.10 18.35 -4.97
CA ILE A 26 12.97 19.06 -5.93
C ILE A 26 12.92 18.41 -7.32
N LYS A 27 12.69 17.09 -7.38
CA LYS A 27 12.48 16.36 -8.64
C LYS A 27 11.06 16.44 -9.19
N GLY A 28 10.18 17.24 -8.56
CA GLY A 28 8.81 17.43 -9.02
C GLY A 28 7.84 16.30 -8.64
N VAL A 29 8.19 15.47 -7.66
CA VAL A 29 7.27 14.46 -7.14
C VAL A 29 6.28 15.12 -6.20
N ASN A 30 4.99 14.98 -6.49
CA ASN A 30 3.90 15.44 -5.64
C ASN A 30 3.57 14.38 -4.59
N PHE A 31 3.08 14.85 -3.44
CA PHE A 31 2.69 13.99 -2.34
C PHE A 31 1.20 14.15 -2.06
N ALA A 32 0.52 13.03 -1.82
CA ALA A 32 -0.85 12.98 -1.33
C ALA A 32 -0.90 12.13 -0.06
N GLU A 33 -1.57 12.63 0.96
CA GLU A 33 -1.64 11.95 2.25
C GLU A 33 -2.98 11.23 2.40
N VAL A 34 -2.92 9.96 2.81
CA VAL A 34 -4.08 9.21 3.28
C VAL A 34 -3.82 8.66 4.67
N THR A 35 -4.85 8.56 5.48
CA THR A 35 -4.76 7.98 6.82
C THR A 35 -5.52 6.66 6.87
N LEU A 36 -4.89 5.66 7.47
CA LEU A 36 -5.54 4.41 7.84
C LEU A 36 -5.07 4.03 9.24
N HIS A 37 -6.02 3.83 10.16
CA HIS A 37 -5.75 3.38 11.52
C HIS A 37 -5.69 1.86 11.55
N VAL A 38 -4.47 1.33 11.59
CA VAL A 38 -4.20 -0.10 11.52
C VAL A 38 -4.64 -0.80 12.81
N GLY A 39 -5.52 -1.78 12.70
CA GLY A 39 -5.93 -2.66 13.78
C GLY A 39 -5.10 -3.95 13.87
N LEU A 40 -5.32 -4.71 14.93
CA LEU A 40 -4.63 -5.99 15.14
C LEU A 40 -4.94 -7.02 14.04
N GLY A 41 -6.13 -6.95 13.44
CA GLY A 41 -6.57 -7.86 12.39
C GLY A 41 -5.68 -7.88 11.15
N THR A 42 -5.04 -6.75 10.83
CA THR A 42 -4.09 -6.67 9.70
C THR A 42 -2.87 -7.58 9.88
N PHE A 43 -2.48 -7.87 11.12
CA PHE A 43 -1.32 -8.71 11.42
C PHE A 43 -1.66 -10.17 11.71
N ARG A 44 -2.96 -10.52 11.75
CA ARG A 44 -3.38 -11.91 11.93
C ARG A 44 -3.06 -12.73 10.68
N PRO A 45 -2.54 -13.96 10.84
CA PRO A 45 -2.35 -14.85 9.71
C PRO A 45 -3.67 -15.17 9.01
N VAL A 46 -3.59 -15.33 7.69
CA VAL A 46 -4.71 -15.86 6.91
C VAL A 46 -4.71 -17.37 7.06
N GLU A 47 -5.70 -17.91 7.77
CA GLU A 47 -5.79 -19.33 8.13
C GLU A 47 -6.79 -20.11 7.24
N VAL A 48 -7.44 -19.42 6.31
CA VAL A 48 -8.42 -20.04 5.40
C VAL A 48 -7.75 -20.50 4.12
N GLU A 49 -8.15 -21.65 3.59
CA GLU A 49 -7.69 -22.14 2.27
C GLU A 49 -8.30 -21.31 1.13
N ASP A 50 -9.57 -20.95 1.27
CA ASP A 50 -10.28 -20.09 0.32
C ASP A 50 -10.20 -18.64 0.80
N LEU A 51 -9.38 -17.84 0.15
CA LEU A 51 -9.13 -16.44 0.53
C LEU A 51 -10.40 -15.58 0.53
N SER A 52 -11.41 -15.93 -0.25
CA SER A 52 -12.70 -15.22 -0.27
C SER A 52 -13.48 -15.33 1.06
N LYS A 53 -13.15 -16.31 1.88
CA LYS A 53 -13.76 -16.53 3.20
C LYS A 53 -13.03 -15.81 4.34
N HIS A 54 -11.88 -15.21 4.06
CA HIS A 54 -11.16 -14.43 5.07
C HIS A 54 -11.92 -13.14 5.37
N LYS A 55 -12.17 -12.89 6.64
CA LYS A 55 -12.83 -11.65 7.09
C LYS A 55 -11.78 -10.69 7.65
N MET A 56 -11.55 -9.60 6.91
CA MET A 56 -10.77 -8.48 7.43
C MET A 56 -11.54 -7.76 8.53
N GLU A 57 -10.86 -7.41 9.61
CA GLU A 57 -11.39 -6.47 10.58
C GLU A 57 -11.54 -5.08 9.96
N SER A 58 -12.57 -4.34 10.40
CA SER A 58 -12.79 -2.99 9.93
C SER A 58 -11.74 -2.03 10.52
N GLU A 59 -11.19 -1.17 9.68
CA GLU A 59 -10.23 -0.15 10.05
C GLU A 59 -10.68 1.21 9.53
N GLN A 60 -10.47 2.25 10.33
CA GLN A 60 -10.85 3.60 9.95
C GLN A 60 -9.87 4.17 8.94
N ILE A 61 -10.41 4.79 7.88
CA ILE A 61 -9.65 5.50 6.86
C ILE A 61 -10.16 6.93 6.69
N SER A 62 -9.24 7.82 6.33
CA SER A 62 -9.54 9.21 5.99
C SER A 62 -8.70 9.64 4.79
N ILE A 63 -9.38 10.19 3.78
CA ILE A 63 -8.80 10.71 2.54
C ILE A 63 -9.38 12.09 2.28
N SER A 64 -8.53 13.11 2.31
CA SER A 64 -8.94 14.51 2.13
C SER A 64 -9.20 14.85 0.66
N GLU A 65 -9.96 15.93 0.40
CA GLU A 65 -10.15 16.48 -0.94
C GLU A 65 -8.84 16.84 -1.61
N ILE A 66 -7.90 17.43 -0.86
CA ILE A 66 -6.57 17.81 -1.37
C ILE A 66 -5.81 16.58 -1.90
N ALA A 67 -5.88 15.47 -1.16
CA ALA A 67 -5.27 14.21 -1.60
C ALA A 67 -5.93 13.69 -2.87
N CYS A 68 -7.26 13.75 -2.94
CA CYS A 68 -8.02 13.34 -4.11
C CYS A 68 -7.69 14.19 -5.34
N ASP A 69 -7.63 15.49 -5.21
CA ASP A 69 -7.28 16.40 -6.30
C ASP A 69 -5.89 16.11 -6.85
N THR A 70 -4.91 15.90 -5.95
CA THR A 70 -3.54 15.56 -6.34
C THR A 70 -3.47 14.25 -7.11
N VAL A 71 -4.14 13.20 -6.62
CA VAL A 71 -4.16 11.88 -7.26
C VAL A 71 -4.95 11.92 -8.57
N ASN A 72 -6.14 12.53 -8.59
CA ASN A 72 -6.98 12.60 -9.77
C ASN A 72 -6.35 13.45 -10.89
N LYS A 73 -5.59 14.49 -10.53
CA LYS A 73 -4.78 15.24 -11.48
C LYS A 73 -3.71 14.34 -12.11
N ALA A 74 -2.99 13.56 -11.29
CA ALA A 74 -1.99 12.62 -11.79
C ALA A 74 -2.59 11.55 -12.71
N LEU A 75 -3.80 11.05 -12.41
CA LEU A 75 -4.55 10.14 -13.28
C LEU A 75 -4.85 10.77 -14.64
N LYS A 76 -5.39 12.00 -14.67
CA LYS A 76 -5.69 12.73 -15.90
C LYS A 76 -4.46 13.01 -16.76
N GLU A 77 -3.33 13.23 -16.11
CA GLU A 77 -2.03 13.47 -16.77
C GLU A 77 -1.28 12.17 -17.10
N HIS A 78 -1.88 11.00 -16.90
CA HIS A 78 -1.27 9.68 -17.10
C HIS A 78 0.07 9.51 -16.39
N ARG A 79 0.22 10.10 -15.20
CA ARG A 79 1.43 10.01 -14.41
C ARG A 79 1.45 8.75 -13.54
N LYS A 80 2.66 8.35 -13.16
CA LYS A 80 2.84 7.26 -12.19
C LYS A 80 2.30 7.67 -10.82
N ILE A 81 1.49 6.79 -10.23
CA ILE A 81 0.96 6.93 -8.87
C ILE A 81 1.50 5.78 -8.04
N CYS A 82 2.40 6.14 -7.12
CA CYS A 82 3.08 5.19 -6.27
C CYS A 82 2.41 5.09 -4.90
N SER A 83 1.88 3.93 -4.57
CA SER A 83 1.43 3.65 -3.21
C SER A 83 2.64 3.32 -2.33
N VAL A 84 2.80 4.05 -1.24
CA VAL A 84 3.83 3.75 -0.23
C VAL A 84 3.19 3.03 0.95
N GLY A 85 3.41 1.73 1.01
CA GLY A 85 2.82 0.81 1.97
C GLY A 85 1.52 0.15 1.50
N THR A 86 1.30 -1.07 1.97
CA THR A 86 0.08 -1.86 1.70
C THR A 86 -1.17 -1.24 2.31
N THR A 87 -1.03 -0.53 3.42
CA THR A 87 -2.12 0.19 4.09
C THR A 87 -2.62 1.36 3.25
N SER A 88 -1.71 2.12 2.64
CA SER A 88 -2.05 3.17 1.69
C SER A 88 -2.74 2.62 0.44
N LEU A 89 -2.22 1.51 -0.09
CA LEU A 89 -2.83 0.79 -1.20
C LEU A 89 -4.29 0.43 -0.89
N ARG A 90 -4.54 -0.14 0.28
CA ARG A 90 -5.88 -0.54 0.71
C ARG A 90 -6.81 0.65 0.93
N ALA A 91 -6.31 1.74 1.53
CA ALA A 91 -7.09 2.96 1.73
C ALA A 91 -7.53 3.55 0.38
N ILE A 92 -6.61 3.69 -0.57
CA ILE A 92 -6.89 4.20 -1.91
C ILE A 92 -7.96 3.34 -2.59
N GLU A 93 -7.73 2.03 -2.67
CA GLU A 93 -8.66 1.10 -3.35
C GLU A 93 -10.02 0.97 -2.64
N SER A 94 -10.13 1.37 -1.37
CA SER A 94 -11.41 1.43 -0.66
C SER A 94 -12.27 2.63 -1.03
N SER A 95 -11.68 3.69 -1.57
CA SER A 95 -12.34 4.96 -1.89
C SER A 95 -12.43 5.26 -3.38
N VAL A 96 -12.11 4.28 -4.23
CA VAL A 96 -12.22 4.44 -5.69
C VAL A 96 -13.68 4.47 -6.12
N SER A 97 -14.06 5.49 -6.89
CA SER A 97 -15.38 5.58 -7.52
C SER A 97 -15.55 4.54 -8.63
N THR A 98 -16.79 4.36 -9.09
CA THR A 98 -17.12 3.54 -10.28
C THR A 98 -16.44 4.05 -11.55
N HIS A 99 -16.11 5.33 -11.60
CA HIS A 99 -15.42 5.98 -12.73
C HIS A 99 -13.89 5.92 -12.62
N GLY A 100 -13.33 5.24 -11.61
CA GLY A 100 -11.88 5.08 -11.43
C GLY A 100 -11.16 6.32 -10.86
N THR A 101 -11.89 7.24 -10.26
CA THR A 101 -11.33 8.41 -9.56
C THR A 101 -11.30 8.18 -8.05
N LEU A 102 -10.35 8.81 -7.37
CA LEU A 102 -10.30 8.82 -5.91
C LEU A 102 -11.31 9.84 -5.37
N ASN A 103 -12.12 9.43 -4.41
CA ASN A 103 -13.08 10.30 -3.74
C ASN A 103 -12.65 10.59 -2.30
N PRO A 104 -12.97 11.79 -1.78
CA PRO A 104 -12.84 12.06 -0.35
C PRO A 104 -13.63 11.03 0.44
N TYR A 105 -13.07 10.53 1.51
CA TYR A 105 -13.70 9.50 2.31
C TYR A 105 -13.27 9.60 3.77
N GLU A 106 -14.24 9.48 4.65
CA GLU A 106 -14.01 9.31 6.08
C GLU A 106 -14.96 8.21 6.58
N GLY A 107 -14.40 7.12 7.06
CA GLY A 107 -15.20 5.97 7.45
C GLY A 107 -14.38 4.70 7.66
N TRP A 108 -15.04 3.56 7.55
CA TRP A 108 -14.46 2.26 7.84
C TRP A 108 -14.31 1.41 6.59
N THR A 109 -13.23 0.63 6.51
CA THR A 109 -13.03 -0.36 5.46
C THR A 109 -12.67 -1.72 6.05
N ASN A 110 -13.30 -2.76 5.53
CA ASN A 110 -12.93 -4.16 5.75
C ASN A 110 -12.45 -4.81 4.46
N LYS A 111 -12.05 -4.00 3.47
CA LYS A 111 -11.60 -4.50 2.18
C LYS A 111 -10.38 -5.40 2.34
N PHE A 112 -10.51 -6.64 1.87
CA PHE A 112 -9.41 -7.58 1.73
C PHE A 112 -9.02 -7.67 0.25
N ILE A 113 -7.76 -7.35 -0.05
CA ILE A 113 -7.21 -7.41 -1.40
C ILE A 113 -6.35 -8.66 -1.51
N PHE A 114 -6.67 -9.54 -2.46
CA PHE A 114 -5.92 -10.76 -2.75
C PHE A 114 -6.03 -11.10 -4.25
N PRO A 115 -5.12 -11.92 -4.80
CA PRO A 115 -5.17 -12.28 -6.22
C PRO A 115 -6.40 -13.13 -6.60
N PRO A 116 -7.04 -12.91 -7.78
CA PRO A 116 -6.75 -11.81 -8.71
C PRO A 116 -7.43 -10.51 -8.29
N TYR A 117 -6.76 -9.36 -8.48
CA TYR A 117 -7.32 -8.04 -8.19
C TYR A 117 -6.87 -7.00 -9.21
N ASP A 118 -7.80 -6.21 -9.74
CA ASP A 118 -7.54 -5.12 -10.69
C ASP A 118 -7.43 -3.79 -9.96
N PHE A 119 -6.22 -3.31 -9.80
CA PHE A 119 -5.97 -2.01 -9.19
C PHE A 119 -6.41 -0.89 -10.12
N ARG A 120 -7.12 0.09 -9.54
CA ARG A 120 -7.72 1.19 -10.31
C ARG A 120 -6.86 2.44 -10.34
N ILE A 121 -6.08 2.68 -9.31
CA ILE A 121 -5.35 3.94 -9.14
C ILE A 121 -3.84 3.72 -9.07
N PRO A 122 -3.28 2.98 -8.08
CA PRO A 122 -1.84 2.82 -8.00
C PRO A 122 -1.31 1.93 -9.13
N ASN A 123 -0.26 2.39 -9.79
CA ASN A 123 0.44 1.64 -10.84
C ASN A 123 1.91 1.37 -10.50
N CYS A 124 2.34 1.76 -9.31
CA CYS A 124 3.56 1.28 -8.68
C CYS A 124 3.39 1.30 -7.16
N MET A 125 4.22 0.54 -6.47
CA MET A 125 4.13 0.35 -5.03
C MET A 125 5.51 0.23 -4.40
N ILE A 126 5.68 0.85 -3.22
CA ILE A 126 6.83 0.64 -2.35
C ILE A 126 6.35 -0.02 -1.07
N THR A 127 6.95 -1.14 -0.70
CA THR A 127 6.58 -1.85 0.53
C THR A 127 7.78 -2.62 1.10
N ASN A 128 7.72 -2.94 2.40
CA ASN A 128 8.70 -3.84 3.01
C ASN A 128 8.41 -5.30 2.62
N PHE A 129 9.33 -6.19 3.01
CA PHE A 129 9.10 -7.63 2.94
C PHE A 129 8.23 -8.08 4.11
N HIS A 130 7.18 -8.84 3.84
CA HIS A 130 6.16 -9.27 4.78
C HIS A 130 6.28 -10.75 5.15
N THR A 131 5.69 -11.14 6.29
CA THR A 131 5.63 -12.54 6.70
C THR A 131 4.73 -13.36 5.77
N PRO A 132 5.05 -14.65 5.56
CA PRO A 132 4.16 -15.58 4.87
C PRO A 132 2.78 -15.63 5.54
N LYS A 133 1.75 -15.88 4.73
CA LYS A 133 0.34 -15.96 5.16
C LYS A 133 -0.23 -14.67 5.77
N SER A 134 0.47 -13.54 5.69
CA SER A 134 -0.09 -12.26 6.13
C SER A 134 -0.99 -11.63 5.06
N THR A 135 -1.97 -10.85 5.49
CA THR A 135 -2.80 -10.04 4.58
C THR A 135 -1.96 -9.08 3.74
N LEU A 136 -0.85 -8.57 4.32
CA LEU A 136 0.09 -7.68 3.66
C LEU A 136 0.81 -8.36 2.49
N MET A 137 1.20 -9.63 2.67
CA MET A 137 1.77 -10.43 1.58
C MET A 137 0.74 -10.69 0.47
N MET A 138 -0.53 -10.90 0.83
CA MET A 138 -1.61 -11.07 -0.15
C MET A 138 -1.82 -9.81 -1.00
N HIS A 139 -1.79 -8.62 -0.37
CA HIS A 139 -1.84 -7.34 -1.08
C HIS A 139 -0.70 -7.20 -2.08
N THR A 140 0.52 -7.56 -1.67
CA THR A 140 1.69 -7.49 -2.54
C THR A 140 1.61 -8.50 -3.68
N ALA A 141 1.16 -9.73 -3.39
CA ALA A 141 0.94 -10.77 -4.39
C ALA A 141 -0.15 -10.37 -5.40
N ALA A 142 -1.20 -9.69 -4.94
CA ALA A 142 -2.24 -9.16 -5.82
C ALA A 142 -1.70 -8.08 -6.76
N PHE A 143 -0.71 -7.29 -6.30
CA PHE A 143 -0.13 -6.20 -7.07
C PHE A 143 0.85 -6.65 -8.16
N CYS A 144 1.76 -7.54 -7.85
CA CYS A 144 2.82 -7.96 -8.78
C CYS A 144 2.67 -9.39 -9.33
N GLY A 145 1.69 -10.13 -8.84
CA GLY A 145 1.57 -11.56 -9.12
C GLY A 145 2.45 -12.44 -8.22
N PHE A 146 1.96 -13.65 -7.95
CA PHE A 146 2.61 -14.56 -7.00
C PHE A 146 4.01 -15.02 -7.46
N GLU A 147 4.17 -15.34 -8.74
CA GLU A 147 5.44 -15.86 -9.27
C GLU A 147 6.56 -14.82 -9.23
N LEU A 148 6.26 -13.55 -9.53
CA LEU A 148 7.24 -12.48 -9.43
C LEU A 148 7.60 -12.19 -7.96
N LEU A 149 6.60 -12.16 -7.09
CA LEU A 149 6.81 -11.99 -5.65
C LEU A 149 7.70 -13.08 -5.08
N LYS A 150 7.43 -14.34 -5.43
CA LYS A 150 8.22 -15.50 -4.99
C LYS A 150 9.70 -15.34 -5.38
N LYS A 151 9.97 -15.03 -6.65
CA LYS A 151 11.34 -14.80 -7.15
C LYS A 151 12.04 -13.66 -6.41
N ALA A 152 11.32 -12.55 -6.16
CA ALA A 152 11.86 -11.41 -5.42
C ALA A 152 12.24 -11.80 -3.98
N TYR A 153 11.42 -12.62 -3.31
CA TYR A 153 11.70 -13.12 -1.97
C TYR A 153 12.88 -14.10 -1.94
N GLU A 154 12.96 -15.01 -2.90
CA GLU A 154 14.09 -15.94 -3.04
C GLU A 154 15.41 -15.17 -3.20
N GLU A 155 15.44 -14.15 -4.06
CA GLU A 155 16.61 -13.30 -4.24
C GLU A 155 16.93 -12.46 -3.00
N ALA A 156 15.90 -11.90 -2.35
CA ALA A 156 16.08 -11.14 -1.11
C ALA A 156 16.69 -11.99 0.02
N ILE A 157 16.28 -13.24 0.15
CA ILE A 157 16.85 -14.18 1.14
C ILE A 157 18.31 -14.48 0.81
N LYS A 158 18.61 -14.77 -0.46
CA LYS A 158 19.95 -15.07 -0.94
C LYS A 158 20.91 -13.89 -0.69
N GLU A 159 20.47 -12.66 -0.99
CA GLU A 159 21.23 -11.42 -0.81
C GLU A 159 21.16 -10.87 0.63
N LYS A 160 20.54 -11.61 1.57
CA LYS A 160 20.43 -11.29 3.00
C LYS A 160 19.73 -9.95 3.28
N TYR A 161 18.73 -9.60 2.48
CA TYR A 161 17.86 -8.46 2.78
C TYR A 161 17.17 -8.64 4.12
N LYS A 162 16.95 -7.52 4.82
CA LYS A 162 16.25 -7.50 6.09
C LYS A 162 14.75 -7.45 5.86
N PHE A 163 14.04 -8.28 6.58
CA PHE A 163 12.59 -8.40 6.50
C PHE A 163 11.88 -7.59 7.58
N LEU A 164 10.60 -7.37 7.39
CA LEU A 164 9.67 -6.71 8.29
C LEU A 164 9.93 -5.20 8.45
N THR A 165 9.53 -4.69 9.58
CA THR A 165 9.35 -3.28 9.92
C THR A 165 10.56 -2.38 9.71
N TYR A 166 11.70 -2.79 10.20
CA TYR A 166 12.96 -2.06 10.05
C TYR A 166 13.85 -2.66 8.95
N GLY A 167 13.19 -3.40 8.07
CA GLY A 167 13.86 -4.09 6.99
C GLY A 167 14.00 -3.25 5.72
N ASP A 168 14.52 -3.92 4.71
CA ASP A 168 14.62 -3.37 3.37
C ASP A 168 13.25 -3.27 2.69
N ALA A 169 13.19 -2.57 1.58
CA ALA A 169 11.97 -2.32 0.84
C ALA A 169 12.07 -2.74 -0.62
N MET A 170 10.94 -3.10 -1.20
CA MET A 170 10.77 -3.37 -2.62
C MET A 170 10.09 -2.19 -3.29
N LEU A 171 10.56 -1.81 -4.47
CA LEU A 171 9.84 -0.99 -5.43
C LEU A 171 9.28 -1.90 -6.53
N ILE A 172 7.97 -1.91 -6.69
CA ILE A 172 7.23 -2.70 -7.68
C ILE A 172 6.68 -1.73 -8.72
N LEU A 173 7.01 -1.94 -10.00
CA LEU A 173 6.70 -1.06 -11.14
C LEU A 173 5.71 -1.72 -12.10
#